data_136c3c425d387d63c88fa320aae024a3
#
_entry.id   136c3c425d387d63c88fa320aae024a3
#
_cell.length_a   1.000
_cell.length_b   1.000
_cell.length_c   1.000
_cell.angle_alpha   90.00
_cell.angle_beta   90.00
_cell.angle_gamma   90.00
#
_symmetry.space_group_name_H-M   'P 1'
#
loop_
_entity.id
_entity.type
_entity.pdbx_description
1 polymer ?
#
loop_
_entity_poly.entity_id
_entity_poly.type
_entity_poly.pdbx_seq_one_letter_code
_entity_poly.pdbx_strand_id
1 'polypeptide(L)'
;MSFQEIRILFDNGLVKTPVGVLAETNGRVLFEYDSAWVSGGVELSPFHLPLAEQTYRFESGRLPDRLPGLCADSLPDGWGMLIMDRHFMRQGIARNDISPFQRLAWLGDEAMGALCYQPSLRSSEALLEAIQIGVTAREAIQLFEGRILAAGRLLARIGGSPGGARPKALIGCAPDGVNFVSGAGSLPEGYSHWLVKFSASRKSITSEYGRYEGTLEHICLAMAAAAGITVPESRLIDDGSGVWHIAVRRFDRPSPSARLHSATASGLLHADHRLPSLDYADLLKLAWSLTSDMRHVLEQYRRAVFNLFVGNRDDHAKNHGYLLDGNGGWGLSPVYDVTFAGGPGGEHYTAYLGEGRQPDISILLKLAEQASIKAADARLIIGQAQSAVATFSALAKEQGIPSGLRRQIEKQLTQIGSSVCGKR
;
A
#
# COMPACT_ATOMS: atom_id res chain seq x y z
N MET A 1 5.86 20.78 -19.99
CA MET A 1 7.28 20.34 -20.09
C MET A 1 7.27 18.85 -20.38
N SER A 2 7.99 18.37 -21.38
CA SER A 2 8.17 16.93 -21.64
C SER A 2 9.52 16.53 -21.06
N PHE A 3 9.55 15.54 -20.18
CA PHE A 3 10.80 14.96 -19.67
C PHE A 3 11.10 13.70 -20.48
N GLN A 4 12.28 13.60 -21.02
CA GLN A 4 12.80 12.39 -21.69
C GLN A 4 13.75 11.61 -20.77
N GLU A 5 14.15 12.20 -19.65
CA GLU A 5 15.08 11.64 -18.69
C GLU A 5 14.67 11.99 -17.26
N ILE A 6 14.80 11.03 -16.34
CA ILE A 6 14.60 11.19 -14.90
C ILE A 6 15.79 10.53 -14.18
N ARG A 7 16.42 11.27 -13.29
CA ARG A 7 17.39 10.73 -12.34
C ARG A 7 16.68 10.15 -11.13
N ILE A 8 17.12 8.98 -10.72
CA ILE A 8 16.62 8.28 -9.55
C ILE A 8 17.67 8.39 -8.46
N LEU A 9 17.24 8.82 -7.28
CA LEU A 9 18.06 8.91 -6.07
C LEU A 9 17.50 8.02 -4.99
N PHE A 10 18.35 7.51 -4.14
CA PHE A 10 18.00 6.82 -2.90
C PHE A 10 18.23 7.77 -1.73
N ASP A 11 17.20 8.07 -0.98
CA ASP A 11 17.21 8.93 0.19
C ASP A 11 16.92 8.08 1.44
N ASN A 12 17.95 7.85 2.26
CA ASN A 12 17.78 7.14 3.53
C ASN A 12 17.39 8.08 4.71
N GLY A 13 17.17 9.36 4.40
CA GLY A 13 16.87 10.40 5.36
C GLY A 13 18.09 11.16 5.90
N LEU A 14 19.30 10.68 5.62
CA LEU A 14 20.57 11.34 5.96
C LEU A 14 21.31 11.81 4.70
N VAL A 15 21.33 10.96 3.68
CA VAL A 15 22.06 11.19 2.43
C VAL A 15 21.18 10.77 1.26
N LYS A 16 21.23 11.56 0.17
CA LYS A 16 20.68 11.21 -1.14
C LYS A 16 21.80 10.73 -2.05
N THR A 17 21.73 9.46 -2.45
CA THR A 17 22.73 8.81 -3.31
C THR A 17 22.13 8.56 -4.69
N PRO A 18 22.82 8.91 -5.79
CA PRO A 18 22.37 8.55 -7.14
C PRO A 18 22.24 7.03 -7.30
N VAL A 19 21.09 6.58 -7.83
CA VAL A 19 20.84 5.17 -8.16
C VAL A 19 21.08 4.93 -9.65
N GLY A 20 20.60 5.83 -10.48
CA GLY A 20 20.69 5.68 -11.94
C GLY A 20 19.79 6.65 -12.68
N VAL A 21 19.69 6.42 -13.99
CA VAL A 21 18.93 7.26 -14.91
C VAL A 21 17.92 6.42 -15.67
N LEU A 22 16.69 6.93 -15.74
CA LEU A 22 15.61 6.41 -16.55
C LEU A 22 15.42 7.33 -17.75
N ALA A 23 15.38 6.79 -18.98
CA ALA A 23 15.17 7.55 -20.20
C ALA A 23 14.11 6.89 -21.10
N GLU A 24 13.38 7.67 -21.89
CA GLU A 24 12.44 7.17 -22.90
C GLU A 24 12.88 7.58 -24.30
N THR A 25 12.97 6.61 -25.20
CA THR A 25 13.26 6.84 -26.62
C THR A 25 12.54 5.83 -27.49
N ASN A 26 11.86 6.30 -28.54
CA ASN A 26 11.21 5.46 -29.56
C ASN A 26 10.31 4.36 -28.97
N GLY A 27 9.51 4.68 -27.94
CA GLY A 27 8.61 3.73 -27.29
C GLY A 27 9.28 2.70 -26.39
N ARG A 28 10.58 2.87 -26.12
CA ARG A 28 11.37 2.08 -25.18
C ARG A 28 11.74 2.88 -23.97
N VAL A 29 11.70 2.24 -22.82
CA VAL A 29 12.23 2.77 -21.57
C VAL A 29 13.59 2.13 -21.33
N LEU A 30 14.58 2.95 -21.09
CA LEU A 30 15.95 2.57 -20.80
C LEU A 30 16.24 2.89 -19.33
N PHE A 31 16.95 2.02 -18.64
CA PHE A 31 17.46 2.29 -17.31
C PHE A 31 18.92 1.88 -17.22
N GLU A 32 19.72 2.72 -16.59
CA GLU A 32 21.14 2.47 -16.32
C GLU A 32 21.47 2.89 -14.90
N TYR A 33 22.14 2.01 -14.18
CA TYR A 33 22.62 2.32 -12.83
C TYR A 33 23.79 3.30 -12.87
N ASP A 34 23.88 4.14 -11.85
CA ASP A 34 25.11 4.88 -11.56
C ASP A 34 26.23 3.89 -11.18
N SER A 35 27.45 4.09 -11.69
CA SER A 35 28.58 3.17 -11.45
C SER A 35 28.96 3.07 -9.97
N ALA A 36 28.82 4.18 -9.21
CA ALA A 36 29.06 4.17 -7.78
C ALA A 36 27.98 3.33 -7.05
N TRP A 37 26.71 3.34 -7.54
CA TRP A 37 25.66 2.51 -7.00
C TRP A 37 25.92 1.02 -7.28
N VAL A 38 26.36 0.66 -8.48
CA VAL A 38 26.73 -0.74 -8.82
C VAL A 38 27.82 -1.25 -7.91
N SER A 39 28.81 -0.41 -7.58
CA SER A 39 29.96 -0.79 -6.76
C SER A 39 29.69 -0.92 -5.27
N GLY A 40 28.70 -0.21 -4.73
CA GLY A 40 28.46 -0.12 -3.29
C GLY A 40 27.02 -0.08 -2.85
N GLY A 41 26.08 -0.13 -3.78
CA GLY A 41 24.65 -0.06 -3.50
C GLY A 41 24.02 -1.42 -3.19
N VAL A 42 22.74 -1.37 -2.93
CA VAL A 42 21.90 -2.54 -2.64
C VAL A 42 20.97 -2.84 -3.83
N GLU A 43 20.58 -4.08 -3.97
CA GLU A 43 19.65 -4.52 -5.02
C GLU A 43 18.23 -4.08 -4.72
N LEU A 44 17.74 -3.05 -5.44
CA LEU A 44 16.41 -2.49 -5.26
C LEU A 44 15.32 -3.23 -6.05
N SER A 45 15.70 -3.95 -7.10
CA SER A 45 14.78 -4.71 -7.97
C SER A 45 15.50 -5.95 -8.53
N PRO A 46 15.76 -6.98 -7.70
CA PRO A 46 16.68 -8.07 -8.03
C PRO A 46 16.24 -8.92 -9.23
N PHE A 47 14.92 -8.95 -9.55
CA PHE A 47 14.41 -9.81 -10.61
C PHE A 47 14.44 -9.16 -12.00
N HIS A 48 14.30 -7.84 -12.08
CA HIS A 48 14.18 -7.12 -13.37
C HIS A 48 15.29 -6.11 -13.62
N LEU A 49 15.94 -5.66 -12.55
CA LEU A 49 17.07 -4.72 -12.58
C LEU A 49 18.16 -5.18 -11.61
N PRO A 50 18.74 -6.40 -11.79
CA PRO A 50 19.86 -6.83 -10.97
C PRO A 50 21.03 -5.85 -11.10
N LEU A 51 21.85 -5.70 -10.06
CA LEU A 51 22.98 -4.77 -10.09
C LEU A 51 24.01 -5.19 -11.14
N ALA A 52 24.15 -4.38 -12.21
CA ALA A 52 25.15 -4.59 -13.25
C ALA A 52 25.42 -3.27 -14.02
N GLU A 53 26.64 -3.12 -14.54
CA GLU A 53 27.01 -2.06 -15.45
C GLU A 53 26.51 -2.36 -16.86
N GLN A 54 25.20 -2.13 -17.05
CA GLN A 54 24.53 -2.33 -18.33
C GLN A 54 23.31 -1.42 -18.48
N THR A 55 22.89 -1.19 -19.72
CA THR A 55 21.63 -0.52 -20.02
C THR A 55 20.51 -1.55 -20.11
N TYR A 56 19.56 -1.50 -19.19
CA TYR A 56 18.32 -2.28 -19.24
C TYR A 56 17.35 -1.65 -20.22
N ARG A 57 16.66 -2.48 -21.02
CA ARG A 57 15.77 -2.02 -22.09
C ARG A 57 14.41 -2.71 -21.98
N PHE A 58 13.35 -1.91 -21.96
CA PHE A 58 11.99 -2.39 -21.87
C PHE A 58 11.12 -1.80 -22.96
N GLU A 59 10.23 -2.60 -23.52
CA GLU A 59 9.13 -2.09 -24.35
C GLU A 59 8.10 -1.43 -23.44
N SER A 60 7.93 -0.11 -23.54
CA SER A 60 7.11 0.66 -22.58
C SER A 60 5.65 0.19 -22.53
N GLY A 61 5.09 -0.23 -23.67
CA GLY A 61 3.70 -0.74 -23.73
C GLY A 61 3.46 -2.10 -23.04
N ARG A 62 4.53 -2.79 -22.62
CA ARG A 62 4.44 -4.07 -21.90
C ARG A 62 4.63 -3.94 -20.39
N LEU A 63 4.94 -2.74 -19.92
CA LEU A 63 5.18 -2.48 -18.51
C LEU A 63 3.95 -1.87 -17.83
N PRO A 64 3.66 -2.23 -16.57
CA PRO A 64 2.70 -1.50 -15.75
C PRO A 64 3.07 -0.01 -15.73
N ASP A 65 2.07 0.86 -15.95
CA ASP A 65 2.26 2.31 -16.00
C ASP A 65 3.37 2.79 -16.96
N ARG A 66 3.80 1.95 -17.90
CA ARG A 66 4.88 2.20 -18.88
C ARG A 66 6.23 2.48 -18.24
N LEU A 67 6.49 1.96 -17.05
CA LEU A 67 7.72 2.13 -16.27
C LEU A 67 8.23 0.78 -15.77
N PRO A 68 9.56 0.61 -15.59
CA PRO A 68 10.08 -0.52 -14.81
C PRO A 68 9.45 -0.54 -13.41
N GLY A 69 9.22 -1.72 -12.88
CA GLY A 69 8.51 -1.92 -11.62
C GLY A 69 9.08 -1.12 -10.44
N LEU A 70 10.41 -0.96 -10.40
CA LEU A 70 11.09 -0.10 -9.41
C LEU A 70 10.52 1.33 -9.37
N CYS A 71 10.20 1.90 -10.53
CA CYS A 71 9.65 3.25 -10.63
C CYS A 71 8.12 3.27 -10.66
N ALA A 72 7.50 2.26 -11.30
CA ALA A 72 6.04 2.14 -11.35
C ALA A 72 5.42 1.99 -9.96
N ASP A 73 6.13 1.34 -9.05
CA ASP A 73 5.69 1.12 -7.67
C ASP A 73 5.64 2.39 -6.83
N SER A 74 6.42 3.40 -7.21
CA SER A 74 6.37 4.73 -6.60
C SER A 74 5.15 5.53 -7.02
N LEU A 75 4.53 5.21 -8.18
CA LEU A 75 3.35 5.94 -8.64
C LEU A 75 2.14 5.58 -7.75
N PRO A 76 1.39 6.60 -7.30
CA PRO A 76 0.14 6.34 -6.62
C PRO A 76 -0.87 5.70 -7.59
N ASP A 77 -1.87 5.09 -7.03
CA ASP A 77 -3.07 4.67 -7.74
C ASP A 77 -4.28 5.50 -7.27
N GLY A 78 -5.45 5.19 -7.75
CA GLY A 78 -6.73 5.76 -7.33
C GLY A 78 -6.69 7.22 -6.86
N TRP A 79 -6.62 7.41 -5.56
CA TRP A 79 -6.70 8.73 -4.92
C TRP A 79 -5.53 9.66 -5.26
N GLY A 80 -4.30 9.21 -5.08
CA GLY A 80 -3.12 10.04 -5.38
C GLY A 80 -3.03 10.38 -6.86
N MET A 81 -3.41 9.45 -7.74
CA MET A 81 -3.50 9.68 -9.17
C MET A 81 -4.57 10.73 -9.52
N LEU A 82 -5.74 10.71 -8.85
CA LEU A 82 -6.78 11.73 -9.02
C LEU A 82 -6.25 13.14 -8.70
N ILE A 83 -5.53 13.30 -7.59
CA ILE A 83 -4.93 14.57 -7.20
C ILE A 83 -3.92 15.04 -8.25
N MET A 84 -3.05 14.15 -8.68
CA MET A 84 -2.01 14.40 -9.69
C MET A 84 -2.63 14.81 -11.03
N ASP A 85 -3.62 14.06 -11.52
CA ASP A 85 -4.32 14.37 -12.76
C ASP A 85 -4.98 15.76 -12.71
N ARG A 86 -5.67 16.08 -11.60
CA ARG A 86 -6.29 17.40 -11.40
C ARG A 86 -5.26 18.52 -11.38
N HIS A 87 -4.08 18.29 -10.80
CA HIS A 87 -3.01 19.27 -10.82
C HIS A 87 -2.55 19.59 -12.26
N PHE A 88 -2.25 18.57 -13.08
CA PHE A 88 -1.83 18.76 -14.47
C PHE A 88 -2.93 19.33 -15.36
N MET A 89 -4.17 18.91 -15.18
CA MET A 89 -5.32 19.46 -15.93
C MET A 89 -5.50 20.97 -15.69
N ARG A 90 -5.22 21.47 -14.49
CA ARG A 90 -5.21 22.92 -14.21
C ARG A 90 -4.12 23.68 -14.97
N GLN A 91 -3.06 23.00 -15.38
CA GLN A 91 -2.00 23.53 -16.22
C GLN A 91 -2.28 23.36 -17.73
N GLY A 92 -3.47 22.90 -18.09
CA GLY A 92 -3.88 22.70 -19.49
C GLY A 92 -3.40 21.38 -20.11
N ILE A 93 -2.85 20.44 -19.31
CA ILE A 93 -2.38 19.14 -19.80
C ILE A 93 -3.53 18.13 -19.64
N ALA A 94 -4.01 17.54 -20.75
CA ALA A 94 -5.05 16.53 -20.67
C ALA A 94 -4.53 15.25 -19.99
N ARG A 95 -5.42 14.52 -19.30
CA ARG A 95 -5.05 13.32 -18.52
C ARG A 95 -4.23 12.31 -19.32
N ASN A 96 -4.60 12.07 -20.57
CA ASN A 96 -3.93 11.10 -21.44
C ASN A 96 -2.58 11.58 -21.96
N ASP A 97 -2.29 12.87 -21.84
CA ASP A 97 -1.04 13.50 -22.29
C ASP A 97 0.00 13.61 -21.16
N ILE A 98 -0.39 13.26 -19.93
CA ILE A 98 0.52 13.25 -18.78
C ILE A 98 1.43 12.03 -18.90
N SER A 99 2.72 12.27 -19.18
CA SER A 99 3.68 11.19 -19.30
C SER A 99 4.00 10.55 -17.95
N PRO A 100 4.43 9.28 -17.90
CA PRO A 100 4.92 8.64 -16.68
C PRO A 100 6.09 9.42 -16.04
N PHE A 101 6.95 10.00 -16.83
CA PHE A 101 8.09 10.82 -16.38
C PHE A 101 7.63 12.12 -15.70
N GLN A 102 6.59 12.77 -16.21
CA GLN A 102 5.97 13.93 -15.54
C GLN A 102 5.38 13.52 -14.17
N ARG A 103 4.80 12.33 -14.07
CA ARG A 103 4.28 11.80 -12.81
C ARG A 103 5.38 11.55 -11.79
N LEU A 104 6.50 10.95 -12.21
CA LEU A 104 7.68 10.76 -11.34
C LEU A 104 8.28 12.12 -10.92
N ALA A 105 8.42 13.06 -11.84
CA ALA A 105 8.89 14.42 -11.53
C ALA A 105 7.95 15.16 -10.56
N TRP A 106 6.63 14.92 -10.66
CA TRP A 106 5.66 15.49 -9.72
C TRP A 106 5.75 14.87 -8.32
N LEU A 107 6.08 13.58 -8.20
CA LEU A 107 6.38 12.95 -6.91
C LEU A 107 7.65 13.54 -6.30
N GLY A 108 8.70 13.69 -7.09
CA GLY A 108 9.97 14.24 -6.63
C GLY A 108 10.51 13.51 -5.40
N ASP A 109 10.67 14.22 -4.30
CA ASP A 109 11.16 13.70 -3.02
C ASP A 109 10.06 13.04 -2.15
N GLU A 110 8.81 13.07 -2.57
CA GLU A 110 7.67 12.69 -1.73
C GLU A 110 7.10 11.30 -2.06
N ALA A 111 7.79 10.50 -2.88
CA ALA A 111 7.40 9.11 -3.12
C ALA A 111 7.41 8.30 -1.81
N MET A 112 6.56 7.27 -1.77
CA MET A 112 6.61 6.27 -0.69
C MET A 112 7.95 5.52 -0.76
N GLY A 113 8.45 5.06 0.39
CA GLY A 113 9.76 4.43 0.45
C GLY A 113 10.92 5.43 0.37
N ALA A 114 12.05 5.02 -0.19
CA ALA A 114 13.30 5.78 -0.21
C ALA A 114 13.67 6.39 -1.57
N LEU A 115 12.90 6.13 -2.62
CA LEU A 115 13.21 6.69 -3.95
C LEU A 115 12.79 8.14 -4.07
N CYS A 116 13.63 8.91 -4.76
CA CYS A 116 13.38 10.30 -5.14
C CYS A 116 13.65 10.47 -6.62
N TYR A 117 13.00 11.45 -7.26
CA TYR A 117 13.04 11.67 -8.69
C TYR A 117 13.42 13.11 -9.03
N GLN A 118 14.37 13.28 -9.95
CA GLN A 118 14.82 14.57 -10.42
C GLN A 118 14.74 14.67 -11.94
N PRO A 119 14.27 15.83 -12.48
CA PRO A 119 13.93 17.06 -11.75
C PRO A 119 12.65 16.88 -10.94
N SER A 120 12.51 17.57 -9.80
CA SER A 120 11.29 17.64 -9.03
C SER A 120 10.45 18.84 -9.45
N LEU A 121 9.14 18.61 -9.70
CA LEU A 121 8.16 19.68 -9.96
C LEU A 121 7.60 20.31 -8.66
N ARG A 122 7.96 19.76 -7.50
CA ARG A 122 7.54 20.27 -6.18
C ARG A 122 8.67 21.03 -5.52
N SER A 123 8.34 22.10 -4.81
CA SER A 123 9.32 22.79 -3.97
C SER A 123 9.70 21.92 -2.78
N SER A 124 10.99 21.89 -2.46
CA SER A 124 11.54 21.15 -1.31
C SER A 124 11.26 21.82 0.04
N GLU A 125 10.58 22.97 0.08
CA GLU A 125 10.26 23.64 1.32
C GLU A 125 9.39 22.76 2.23
N ALA A 126 9.95 22.35 3.36
CA ALA A 126 9.24 21.66 4.42
C ALA A 126 8.24 22.62 5.06
N LEU A 127 6.99 22.60 4.61
CA LEU A 127 5.92 23.34 5.28
C LEU A 127 5.44 22.47 6.45
N LEU A 128 5.87 22.83 7.66
CA LEU A 128 5.28 22.31 8.91
C LEU A 128 3.92 22.99 9.15
N GLU A 129 3.04 22.88 8.16
CA GLU A 129 1.70 23.43 8.24
C GLU A 129 0.84 22.55 9.16
N ALA A 130 0.18 23.21 10.15
CA ALA A 130 -0.73 22.51 11.05
C ALA A 130 -1.92 21.93 10.28
N ILE A 131 -2.29 20.71 10.61
CA ILE A 131 -3.40 19.99 9.99
C ILE A 131 -4.57 19.88 10.96
N GLN A 132 -5.74 20.34 10.49
CA GLN A 132 -7.01 20.06 11.13
C GLN A 132 -7.68 18.88 10.41
N ILE A 133 -7.71 17.73 11.03
CA ILE A 133 -8.18 16.48 10.42
C ILE A 133 -9.58 16.64 9.80
N GLY A 134 -10.54 17.22 10.52
CA GLY A 134 -11.89 17.40 10.01
C GLY A 134 -12.00 18.36 8.80
N VAL A 135 -11.13 19.36 8.71
CA VAL A 135 -11.07 20.27 7.54
C VAL A 135 -10.50 19.54 6.35
N THR A 136 -9.37 18.86 6.54
CA THR A 136 -8.68 18.09 5.49
C THR A 136 -9.54 16.93 4.98
N ALA A 137 -10.25 16.22 5.87
CA ALA A 137 -11.17 15.15 5.51
C ALA A 137 -12.32 15.67 4.64
N ARG A 138 -12.93 16.80 5.00
CA ARG A 138 -14.02 17.40 4.19
C ARG A 138 -13.53 17.78 2.80
N GLU A 139 -12.39 18.43 2.68
CA GLU A 139 -11.81 18.78 1.38
C GLU A 139 -11.52 17.55 0.53
N ALA A 140 -10.88 16.53 1.11
CA ALA A 140 -10.56 15.29 0.45
C ALA A 140 -11.81 14.56 -0.07
N ILE A 141 -12.86 14.49 0.74
CA ILE A 141 -14.13 13.87 0.35
C ILE A 141 -14.82 14.68 -0.74
N GLN A 142 -14.85 16.02 -0.67
CA GLN A 142 -15.44 16.88 -1.70
C GLN A 142 -14.72 16.73 -3.04
N LEU A 143 -13.38 16.61 -3.01
CA LEU A 143 -12.59 16.35 -4.23
C LEU A 143 -12.90 14.97 -4.81
N PHE A 144 -12.96 13.94 -3.98
CA PHE A 144 -13.24 12.57 -4.38
C PHE A 144 -14.63 12.43 -5.03
N GLU A 145 -15.63 13.10 -4.47
CA GLU A 145 -16.99 13.13 -4.98
C GLU A 145 -17.18 14.09 -6.18
N GLY A 146 -16.14 14.78 -6.62
CA GLY A 146 -16.20 15.72 -7.73
C GLY A 146 -16.92 17.03 -7.44
N ARG A 147 -17.17 17.36 -6.16
CA ARG A 147 -17.80 18.63 -5.75
C ARG A 147 -16.87 19.82 -5.87
N ILE A 148 -15.55 19.58 -5.77
CA ILE A 148 -14.49 20.53 -6.08
C ILE A 148 -13.60 19.99 -7.19
N LEU A 149 -13.05 20.88 -8.02
CA LEU A 149 -12.29 20.50 -9.21
C LEU A 149 -10.81 20.23 -8.94
N ALA A 150 -10.27 20.72 -7.82
CA ALA A 150 -8.87 20.55 -7.48
C ALA A 150 -8.66 20.59 -5.96
N ALA A 151 -7.65 19.87 -5.49
CA ALA A 151 -7.15 19.96 -4.14
C ALA A 151 -6.49 21.33 -3.88
N GLY A 152 -6.65 21.85 -2.67
CA GLY A 152 -5.83 22.94 -2.17
C GLY A 152 -4.35 22.53 -2.08
N ARG A 153 -3.48 23.53 -1.85
CA ARG A 153 -2.02 23.30 -1.84
C ARG A 153 -1.59 22.23 -0.82
N LEU A 154 -2.14 22.28 0.40
CA LEU A 154 -1.82 21.33 1.46
C LEU A 154 -2.26 19.91 1.07
N LEU A 155 -3.54 19.71 0.72
CA LEU A 155 -4.07 18.39 0.36
C LEU A 155 -3.36 17.80 -0.87
N ALA A 156 -3.03 18.62 -1.88
CA ALA A 156 -2.26 18.17 -3.03
C ALA A 156 -0.88 17.63 -2.63
N ARG A 157 -0.27 18.23 -1.60
CA ARG A 157 1.04 17.79 -1.10
C ARG A 157 0.96 16.51 -0.29
N ILE A 158 0.08 16.46 0.71
CA ILE A 158 0.02 15.32 1.65
C ILE A 158 -0.79 14.14 1.14
N GLY A 159 -1.67 14.35 0.15
CA GLY A 159 -2.56 13.31 -0.39
C GLY A 159 -2.09 12.70 -1.71
N GLY A 160 -1.08 13.27 -2.35
CA GLY A 160 -0.74 12.91 -3.75
C GLY A 160 0.22 11.74 -3.92
N SER A 161 0.94 11.31 -2.88
CA SER A 161 1.91 10.21 -2.99
C SER A 161 1.36 8.83 -2.57
N PRO A 162 0.44 8.70 -1.60
CA PRO A 162 -0.02 7.38 -1.19
C PRO A 162 -0.84 6.67 -2.25
N GLY A 163 -0.64 5.37 -2.41
CA GLY A 163 -1.49 4.49 -3.21
C GLY A 163 -2.86 4.23 -2.58
N GLY A 164 -3.73 3.51 -3.31
CA GLY A 164 -5.09 3.12 -2.90
C GLY A 164 -6.18 4.09 -3.35
N ALA A 165 -7.40 3.58 -3.50
CA ALA A 165 -8.52 4.27 -4.14
C ALA A 165 -9.21 5.32 -3.27
N ARG A 166 -9.11 5.23 -1.94
CA ARG A 166 -9.85 6.08 -1.00
C ARG A 166 -9.08 7.35 -0.60
N PRO A 167 -9.81 8.44 -0.26
CA PRO A 167 -9.19 9.67 0.23
C PRO A 167 -8.30 9.44 1.44
N LYS A 168 -7.06 9.93 1.36
CA LYS A 168 -6.06 9.77 2.43
C LYS A 168 -5.04 10.90 2.42
N ALA A 169 -4.30 11.03 3.51
CA ALA A 169 -3.26 12.03 3.65
C ALA A 169 -2.09 11.54 4.51
N LEU A 170 -0.89 12.01 4.20
CA LEU A 170 0.30 11.84 5.02
C LEU A 170 0.36 12.94 6.07
N ILE A 171 0.46 12.57 7.33
CA ILE A 171 0.55 13.51 8.44
C ILE A 171 1.73 13.19 9.35
N GLY A 172 2.25 14.22 9.99
CA GLY A 172 3.13 14.11 11.15
C GLY A 172 2.30 14.25 12.41
N CYS A 173 2.49 13.35 13.37
CA CYS A 173 1.84 13.39 14.65
C CYS A 173 2.86 13.80 15.72
N ALA A 174 2.53 14.82 16.49
CA ALA A 174 3.31 15.27 17.62
C ALA A 174 3.33 14.22 18.77
N PRO A 175 4.28 14.31 19.71
CA PRO A 175 4.36 13.40 20.85
C PRO A 175 3.10 13.36 21.73
N ASP A 176 2.33 14.45 21.75
CA ASP A 176 1.06 14.55 22.49
C ASP A 176 -0.08 13.70 21.88
N GLY A 177 0.10 13.21 20.67
CA GLY A 177 -0.87 12.37 19.97
C GLY A 177 -2.08 13.10 19.38
N VAL A 178 -2.21 14.42 19.57
CA VAL A 178 -3.39 15.21 19.16
C VAL A 178 -3.08 16.35 18.19
N ASN A 179 -1.84 16.83 18.17
CA ASN A 179 -1.40 17.84 17.22
C ASN A 179 -0.81 17.21 15.97
N PHE A 180 -1.26 17.68 14.80
CA PHE A 180 -0.88 17.14 13.51
C PHE A 180 -0.30 18.24 12.61
N VAL A 181 0.72 17.85 11.83
CA VAL A 181 1.35 18.69 10.81
C VAL A 181 1.41 17.96 9.48
N SER A 182 1.79 18.64 8.41
CA SER A 182 2.08 17.99 7.12
C SER A 182 3.10 16.86 7.31
N GLY A 183 2.77 15.68 6.82
CA GLY A 183 3.66 14.49 6.83
C GLY A 183 4.56 14.37 5.61
N ALA A 184 4.60 15.41 4.75
CA ALA A 184 5.50 15.47 3.61
C ALA A 184 6.88 15.95 4.07
N GLY A 185 7.93 15.22 3.66
CA GLY A 185 9.31 15.53 4.05
C GLY A 185 9.67 15.03 5.46
N SER A 186 10.74 15.56 6.02
CA SER A 186 11.20 15.25 7.38
C SER A 186 10.35 15.97 8.42
N LEU A 187 10.20 15.35 9.58
CA LEU A 187 9.43 15.88 10.71
C LEU A 187 10.37 16.39 11.81
N PRO A 188 9.88 17.25 12.72
CA PRO A 188 10.60 17.61 13.94
C PRO A 188 10.89 16.39 14.81
N GLU A 189 11.91 16.50 15.66
CA GLU A 189 12.25 15.46 16.63
C GLU A 189 11.05 15.13 17.54
N GLY A 190 10.86 13.85 17.84
CA GLY A 190 9.75 13.32 18.61
C GLY A 190 8.45 13.13 17.83
N TYR A 191 8.32 13.68 16.63
CA TYR A 191 7.15 13.42 15.77
C TYR A 191 7.23 12.06 15.10
N SER A 192 6.08 11.55 14.67
CA SER A 192 5.99 10.28 13.93
C SER A 192 5.15 10.44 12.67
N HIS A 193 5.50 9.68 11.62
CA HIS A 193 4.80 9.70 10.34
C HIS A 193 3.61 8.76 10.33
N TRP A 194 2.47 9.24 9.86
CA TRP A 194 1.22 8.48 9.75
C TRP A 194 0.56 8.66 8.39
N LEU A 195 -0.17 7.66 7.97
CA LEU A 195 -1.12 7.70 6.87
C LEU A 195 -2.53 7.70 7.47
N VAL A 196 -3.30 8.75 7.19
CA VAL A 196 -4.72 8.82 7.59
C VAL A 196 -5.59 8.50 6.38
N LYS A 197 -6.50 7.55 6.52
CA LYS A 197 -7.55 7.26 5.54
C LYS A 197 -8.87 7.84 6.03
N PHE A 198 -9.51 8.65 5.18
CA PHE A 198 -10.71 9.36 5.54
C PHE A 198 -11.96 8.54 5.25
N SER A 199 -12.73 8.24 6.29
CA SER A 199 -14.06 7.63 6.16
C SER A 199 -15.06 8.64 5.58
N ALA A 200 -16.05 8.16 4.84
CA ALA A 200 -17.07 9.02 4.24
C ALA A 200 -17.92 9.73 5.30
N SER A 201 -18.25 11.01 5.08
CA SER A 201 -19.15 11.74 5.98
C SER A 201 -20.60 11.29 5.81
N ARG A 202 -21.44 11.57 6.83
CA ARG A 202 -22.87 11.20 6.84
C ARG A 202 -23.67 11.70 5.65
N LYS A 203 -23.24 12.79 5.00
CA LYS A 203 -23.95 13.44 3.88
C LYS A 203 -23.63 12.83 2.52
N SER A 204 -22.56 12.05 2.39
CA SER A 204 -22.06 11.51 1.13
C SER A 204 -22.36 10.02 0.95
N ILE A 205 -23.08 9.40 1.87
CA ILE A 205 -23.22 7.94 1.96
C ILE A 205 -24.44 7.46 1.17
N THR A 206 -24.18 6.68 0.15
CA THR A 206 -25.16 5.76 -0.45
C THR A 206 -25.26 4.44 0.35
N SER A 207 -24.32 4.18 1.28
CA SER A 207 -24.33 3.02 2.15
C SER A 207 -23.76 3.34 3.55
N GLU A 208 -24.31 2.70 4.58
CA GLU A 208 -23.85 2.80 5.98
C GLU A 208 -22.39 2.34 6.16
N TYR A 209 -21.92 1.45 5.30
CA TYR A 209 -20.55 0.90 5.30
C TYR A 209 -19.47 1.98 5.20
N GLY A 210 -19.61 2.95 4.27
CA GLY A 210 -18.61 3.97 4.00
C GLY A 210 -18.23 4.83 5.21
N ARG A 211 -19.17 5.04 6.14
CA ARG A 211 -18.92 5.79 7.38
C ARG A 211 -17.99 5.04 8.34
N TYR A 212 -18.02 3.73 8.31
CA TYR A 212 -17.30 2.85 9.23
C TYR A 212 -16.07 2.19 8.59
N GLU A 213 -15.69 2.56 7.36
CA GLU A 213 -14.54 1.95 6.64
C GLU A 213 -13.25 1.99 7.48
N GLY A 214 -12.89 3.14 8.03
CA GLY A 214 -11.70 3.27 8.87
C GLY A 214 -11.78 2.43 10.15
N THR A 215 -12.96 2.39 10.78
CA THR A 215 -13.19 1.56 11.97
C THR A 215 -13.12 0.07 11.64
N LEU A 216 -13.67 -0.34 10.51
CA LEU A 216 -13.62 -1.73 10.05
C LEU A 216 -12.18 -2.17 9.70
N GLU A 217 -11.40 -1.32 9.05
CA GLU A 217 -9.98 -1.61 8.79
C GLU A 217 -9.20 -1.73 10.10
N HIS A 218 -9.43 -0.85 11.09
CA HIS A 218 -8.82 -0.94 12.40
C HIS A 218 -9.15 -2.27 13.11
N ILE A 219 -10.41 -2.72 13.05
CA ILE A 219 -10.84 -4.03 13.57
C ILE A 219 -10.14 -5.18 12.82
N CYS A 220 -10.03 -5.10 11.49
CA CYS A 220 -9.35 -6.12 10.69
C CYS A 220 -7.86 -6.20 11.04
N LEU A 221 -7.18 -5.08 11.29
CA LEU A 221 -5.79 -5.08 11.77
C LEU A 221 -5.67 -5.69 13.17
N ALA A 222 -6.62 -5.43 14.08
CA ALA A 222 -6.63 -6.07 15.39
C ALA A 222 -6.82 -7.59 15.28
N MET A 223 -7.72 -8.07 14.41
CA MET A 223 -7.89 -9.50 14.12
C MET A 223 -6.63 -10.10 13.47
N ALA A 224 -5.98 -9.38 12.56
CA ALA A 224 -4.73 -9.83 11.93
C ALA A 224 -3.61 -10.01 12.97
N ALA A 225 -3.47 -9.06 13.91
CA ALA A 225 -2.55 -9.18 15.04
C ALA A 225 -2.87 -10.41 15.92
N ALA A 226 -4.15 -10.65 16.21
CA ALA A 226 -4.60 -11.83 16.96
C ALA A 226 -4.34 -13.16 16.21
N ALA A 227 -4.31 -13.12 14.87
CA ALA A 227 -3.89 -14.25 14.02
C ALA A 227 -2.36 -14.42 13.97
N GLY A 228 -1.57 -13.58 14.64
CA GLY A 228 -0.11 -13.62 14.65
C GLY A 228 0.57 -12.96 13.45
N ILE A 229 -0.15 -12.10 12.71
CA ILE A 229 0.39 -11.31 11.60
C ILE A 229 1.04 -10.04 12.13
N THR A 230 2.16 -9.66 11.55
CA THR A 230 2.81 -8.38 11.86
C THR A 230 1.99 -7.23 11.29
N VAL A 231 1.45 -6.38 12.16
CA VAL A 231 0.63 -5.22 11.82
C VAL A 231 1.33 -3.92 12.20
N PRO A 232 1.08 -2.81 11.47
CA PRO A 232 1.53 -1.49 11.90
C PRO A 232 0.70 -0.99 13.09
N GLU A 233 1.26 -0.07 13.85
CA GLU A 233 0.47 0.67 14.85
C GLU A 233 -0.67 1.40 14.12
N SER A 234 -1.90 1.27 14.64
CA SER A 234 -3.08 1.94 14.11
C SER A 234 -3.94 2.53 15.21
N ARG A 235 -4.62 3.64 14.91
CA ARG A 235 -5.55 4.29 15.82
C ARG A 235 -6.69 4.95 15.06
N LEU A 236 -7.79 5.17 15.76
CA LEU A 236 -8.92 5.93 15.25
C LEU A 236 -8.80 7.40 15.70
N ILE A 237 -9.07 8.32 14.78
CA ILE A 237 -9.07 9.77 15.01
C ILE A 237 -10.48 10.28 14.72
N ASP A 238 -11.11 10.91 15.72
CA ASP A 238 -12.38 11.62 15.55
C ASP A 238 -12.14 12.96 14.85
N ASP A 239 -12.95 13.26 13.84
CA ASP A 239 -12.91 14.55 13.13
C ASP A 239 -13.73 15.66 13.82
N GLY A 240 -14.30 15.36 15.00
CA GLY A 240 -15.18 16.27 15.75
C GLY A 240 -16.63 16.25 15.27
N SER A 241 -16.97 15.47 14.23
CA SER A 241 -18.35 15.28 13.75
C SER A 241 -18.92 13.90 14.11
N GLY A 242 -18.15 13.09 14.85
CA GLY A 242 -18.45 11.69 15.17
C GLY A 242 -18.21 10.76 13.98
N VAL A 243 -17.34 11.15 13.02
CA VAL A 243 -16.78 10.27 12.01
C VAL A 243 -15.35 9.92 12.42
N TRP A 244 -15.08 8.63 12.46
CA TRP A 244 -13.77 8.11 12.84
C TRP A 244 -12.96 7.75 11.60
N HIS A 245 -11.74 8.27 11.54
CA HIS A 245 -10.75 8.00 10.50
C HIS A 245 -9.69 7.08 11.06
N ILE A 246 -9.18 6.14 10.24
CA ILE A 246 -8.05 5.33 10.64
C ILE A 246 -6.75 6.06 10.34
N ALA A 247 -5.86 6.13 11.31
CA ALA A 247 -4.46 6.50 11.14
C ALA A 247 -3.58 5.26 11.33
N VAL A 248 -2.68 5.02 10.38
CA VAL A 248 -1.74 3.90 10.39
C VAL A 248 -0.33 4.49 10.40
N ARG A 249 0.52 4.05 11.33
CA ARG A 249 1.91 4.49 11.41
C ARG A 249 2.69 4.00 10.19
N ARG A 250 3.44 4.90 9.58
CA ARG A 250 4.25 4.56 8.42
C ARG A 250 5.46 3.73 8.83
N PHE A 251 5.55 2.53 8.32
CA PHE A 251 6.65 1.61 8.57
C PHE A 251 7.88 1.90 7.70
N ASP A 252 7.70 2.62 6.58
CA ASP A 252 8.78 3.10 5.72
C ASP A 252 9.43 4.41 6.26
N ARG A 253 8.97 4.90 7.40
CA ARG A 253 9.47 6.09 8.13
C ARG A 253 9.67 5.74 9.61
N PRO A 254 10.75 5.01 9.94
CA PRO A 254 10.96 4.53 11.31
C PRO A 254 11.28 5.66 12.31
N SER A 255 11.77 6.80 11.83
CA SER A 255 12.01 8.01 12.62
C SER A 255 11.59 9.27 11.83
N PRO A 256 11.63 10.48 12.44
CA PRO A 256 11.23 11.72 11.78
C PRO A 256 11.93 12.02 10.45
N SER A 257 13.18 11.58 10.28
CA SER A 257 13.95 11.80 9.05
C SER A 257 14.25 10.52 8.28
N ALA A 258 14.36 9.36 8.94
CA ALA A 258 14.79 8.12 8.32
C ALA A 258 13.76 7.57 7.32
N ARG A 259 14.29 6.99 6.23
CA ARG A 259 13.50 6.39 5.15
C ARG A 259 14.01 4.99 4.86
N LEU A 260 13.11 4.02 4.80
CA LEU A 260 13.39 2.67 4.30
C LEU A 260 12.84 2.54 2.88
N HIS A 261 13.56 1.84 2.02
CA HIS A 261 13.01 1.51 0.71
C HIS A 261 11.88 0.50 0.89
N SER A 262 10.79 0.75 0.19
CA SER A 262 9.66 -0.17 0.12
C SER A 262 9.37 -0.53 -1.32
N ALA A 263 9.08 -1.79 -1.56
CA ALA A 263 8.61 -2.30 -2.84
C ALA A 263 7.42 -3.23 -2.62
N THR A 264 6.57 -3.37 -3.62
CA THR A 264 5.44 -4.29 -3.57
C THR A 264 5.66 -5.46 -4.54
N ALA A 265 4.86 -6.52 -4.41
CA ALA A 265 4.89 -7.60 -5.38
C ALA A 265 4.59 -7.10 -6.80
N SER A 266 3.80 -6.03 -6.95
CA SER A 266 3.56 -5.39 -8.25
C SER A 266 4.86 -4.88 -8.87
N GLY A 267 5.66 -4.10 -8.13
CA GLY A 267 6.92 -3.56 -8.61
C GLY A 267 7.99 -4.62 -8.80
N LEU A 268 8.11 -5.55 -7.85
CA LEU A 268 9.12 -6.61 -7.87
C LEU A 268 8.92 -7.62 -9.01
N LEU A 269 7.66 -7.93 -9.38
CA LEU A 269 7.32 -8.93 -10.39
C LEU A 269 6.81 -8.33 -11.70
N HIS A 270 6.78 -6.99 -11.86
CA HIS A 270 6.13 -6.30 -12.97
C HIS A 270 4.66 -6.72 -13.16
N ALA A 271 3.97 -7.04 -12.05
CA ALA A 271 2.59 -7.47 -12.06
C ALA A 271 1.63 -6.27 -12.05
N ASP A 272 0.74 -6.16 -13.03
CA ASP A 272 -0.26 -5.10 -13.03
C ASP A 272 -1.30 -5.34 -11.92
N HIS A 273 -1.29 -4.50 -10.90
CA HIS A 273 -2.19 -4.60 -9.74
C HIS A 273 -3.67 -4.40 -10.09
N ARG A 274 -3.97 -3.90 -11.29
CA ARG A 274 -5.36 -3.73 -11.79
C ARG A 274 -5.95 -5.03 -12.36
N LEU A 275 -5.10 -6.05 -12.52
CA LEU A 275 -5.48 -7.35 -13.06
C LEU A 275 -5.22 -8.45 -12.02
N PRO A 276 -6.07 -9.49 -11.94
CA PRO A 276 -5.83 -10.66 -11.10
C PRO A 276 -4.74 -11.56 -11.74
N SER A 277 -3.49 -11.14 -11.62
CA SER A 277 -2.34 -11.72 -12.32
C SER A 277 -1.41 -12.54 -11.43
N LEU A 278 -1.64 -12.56 -10.11
CA LEU A 278 -0.80 -13.29 -9.16
C LEU A 278 -1.57 -14.44 -8.48
N ASP A 279 -0.78 -15.42 -8.07
CA ASP A 279 -1.20 -16.49 -7.17
C ASP A 279 -0.44 -16.39 -5.84
N TYR A 280 -1.04 -16.84 -4.74
CA TYR A 280 -0.35 -16.91 -3.45
C TYR A 280 0.90 -17.81 -3.50
N ALA A 281 0.94 -18.80 -4.39
CA ALA A 281 2.16 -19.58 -4.64
C ALA A 281 3.30 -18.70 -5.15
N ASP A 282 3.02 -17.71 -6.00
CA ASP A 282 4.04 -16.76 -6.49
C ASP A 282 4.52 -15.84 -5.35
N LEU A 283 3.62 -15.40 -4.48
CA LEU A 283 3.98 -14.57 -3.32
C LEU A 283 4.83 -15.33 -2.29
N LEU A 284 4.57 -16.62 -2.08
CA LEU A 284 5.39 -17.47 -1.20
C LEU A 284 6.80 -17.68 -1.79
N LYS A 285 6.90 -17.90 -3.11
CA LYS A 285 8.18 -17.97 -3.81
C LYS A 285 8.92 -16.65 -3.75
N LEU A 286 8.21 -15.52 -3.95
CA LEU A 286 8.79 -14.17 -3.85
C LEU A 286 9.34 -13.92 -2.45
N ALA A 287 8.60 -14.25 -1.40
CA ALA A 287 9.07 -14.11 -0.02
C ALA A 287 10.36 -14.91 0.22
N TRP A 288 10.43 -16.16 -0.23
CA TRP A 288 11.65 -16.97 -0.15
C TRP A 288 12.79 -16.39 -0.97
N SER A 289 12.55 -16.03 -2.23
CA SER A 289 13.60 -15.55 -3.14
C SER A 289 14.23 -14.23 -2.70
N LEU A 290 13.44 -13.35 -2.05
CA LEU A 290 13.95 -12.09 -1.53
C LEU A 290 14.69 -12.24 -0.21
N THR A 291 14.19 -13.11 0.69
CA THR A 291 14.64 -13.09 2.09
C THR A 291 15.48 -14.29 2.46
N SER A 292 15.38 -15.39 1.72
CA SER A 292 15.97 -16.71 2.07
C SER A 292 15.62 -17.16 3.49
N ASP A 293 14.47 -16.73 4.03
CA ASP A 293 14.04 -16.95 5.40
C ASP A 293 12.61 -17.49 5.46
N MET A 294 12.47 -18.73 5.97
CA MET A 294 11.17 -19.39 6.14
C MET A 294 10.21 -18.64 7.06
N ARG A 295 10.68 -17.76 7.94
CA ARG A 295 9.80 -16.93 8.78
C ARG A 295 8.96 -16.00 7.92
N HIS A 296 9.53 -15.43 6.86
CA HIS A 296 8.79 -14.58 5.91
C HIS A 296 7.85 -15.40 5.02
N VAL A 297 8.21 -16.63 4.65
CA VAL A 297 7.31 -17.54 3.92
C VAL A 297 6.11 -17.92 4.78
N LEU A 298 6.33 -18.26 6.06
CA LEU A 298 5.25 -18.56 7.01
C LEU A 298 4.35 -17.35 7.27
N GLU A 299 4.93 -16.15 7.40
CA GLU A 299 4.17 -14.91 7.55
C GLU A 299 3.32 -14.63 6.30
N GLN A 300 3.87 -14.79 5.09
CA GLN A 300 3.11 -14.62 3.84
C GLN A 300 1.99 -15.68 3.71
N TYR A 301 2.23 -16.92 4.11
CA TYR A 301 1.20 -17.95 4.17
C TYR A 301 0.10 -17.59 5.17
N ARG A 302 0.46 -17.09 6.35
CA ARG A 302 -0.49 -16.62 7.37
C ARG A 302 -1.39 -15.50 6.83
N ARG A 303 -0.82 -14.56 6.07
CA ARG A 303 -1.58 -13.49 5.39
C ARG A 303 -2.56 -14.05 4.36
N ALA A 304 -2.14 -15.02 3.54
CA ALA A 304 -3.02 -15.69 2.59
C ALA A 304 -4.21 -16.33 3.29
N VAL A 305 -3.96 -17.12 4.33
CA VAL A 305 -5.02 -17.76 5.14
C VAL A 305 -5.94 -16.71 5.76
N PHE A 306 -5.39 -15.64 6.35
CA PHE A 306 -6.17 -14.60 6.99
C PHE A 306 -7.04 -13.83 5.98
N ASN A 307 -6.49 -13.43 4.82
CA ASN A 307 -7.23 -12.75 3.77
C ASN A 307 -8.44 -13.57 3.31
N LEU A 308 -8.28 -14.89 3.20
CA LEU A 308 -9.39 -15.78 2.87
C LEU A 308 -10.49 -15.74 3.95
N PHE A 309 -10.14 -15.94 5.23
CA PHE A 309 -11.12 -16.01 6.31
C PHE A 309 -11.79 -14.67 6.63
N VAL A 310 -11.07 -13.54 6.52
CA VAL A 310 -11.64 -12.21 6.73
C VAL A 310 -12.42 -11.70 5.52
N GLY A 311 -12.33 -12.41 4.38
CA GLY A 311 -12.98 -12.01 3.13
C GLY A 311 -12.35 -10.76 2.51
N ASN A 312 -11.04 -10.56 2.68
CA ASN A 312 -10.30 -9.52 1.99
C ASN A 312 -9.98 -9.96 0.58
N ARG A 313 -10.87 -9.64 -0.36
CA ARG A 313 -10.71 -9.98 -1.78
C ARG A 313 -10.04 -8.89 -2.61
N ASP A 314 -9.71 -7.75 -1.99
CA ASP A 314 -8.93 -6.69 -2.61
C ASP A 314 -7.42 -6.88 -2.35
N ASP A 315 -6.98 -8.14 -2.37
CA ASP A 315 -5.63 -8.61 -2.11
C ASP A 315 -4.74 -8.54 -3.36
N HIS A 316 -4.78 -7.40 -4.06
CA HIS A 316 -4.01 -7.20 -5.29
C HIS A 316 -2.50 -7.03 -5.05
N ALA A 317 -1.71 -7.09 -6.12
CA ALA A 317 -0.24 -7.12 -6.07
C ALA A 317 0.41 -5.97 -5.27
N LYS A 318 -0.20 -4.76 -5.23
CA LYS A 318 0.30 -3.63 -4.42
C LYS A 318 0.04 -3.77 -2.92
N ASN A 319 -0.81 -4.71 -2.47
CA ASN A 319 -1.09 -4.93 -1.04
C ASN A 319 -0.13 -5.94 -0.38
N HIS A 320 0.87 -6.43 -1.13
CA HIS A 320 1.93 -7.32 -0.64
C HIS A 320 3.28 -6.59 -0.66
N GLY A 321 3.59 -5.92 0.46
CA GLY A 321 4.76 -5.05 0.58
C GLY A 321 5.97 -5.72 1.19
N TYR A 322 7.13 -5.22 0.80
CA TYR A 322 8.46 -5.59 1.30
C TYR A 322 9.22 -4.33 1.69
N LEU A 323 10.10 -4.45 2.67
CA LEU A 323 11.01 -3.40 3.12
C LEU A 323 12.44 -3.86 2.96
N LEU A 324 13.29 -2.96 2.52
CA LEU A 324 14.73 -3.11 2.53
C LEU A 324 15.27 -2.40 3.78
N ASP A 325 15.94 -3.12 4.64
CA ASP A 325 16.54 -2.57 5.85
C ASP A 325 17.83 -1.78 5.56
N GLY A 326 18.37 -1.12 6.59
CA GLY A 326 19.61 -0.33 6.45
C GLY A 326 20.86 -1.15 6.12
N ASN A 327 20.80 -2.48 6.22
CA ASN A 327 21.91 -3.40 5.92
C ASN A 327 21.76 -4.08 4.56
N GLY A 328 20.73 -3.75 3.79
CA GLY A 328 20.45 -4.35 2.49
C GLY A 328 19.66 -5.66 2.56
N GLY A 329 19.12 -6.01 3.72
CA GLY A 329 18.26 -7.18 3.91
C GLY A 329 16.80 -6.90 3.55
N TRP A 330 16.20 -7.74 2.71
CA TRP A 330 14.77 -7.69 2.43
C TRP A 330 13.95 -8.43 3.49
N GLY A 331 12.78 -7.87 3.84
CA GLY A 331 11.79 -8.51 4.69
C GLY A 331 10.37 -8.11 4.29
N LEU A 332 9.36 -8.87 4.71
CA LEU A 332 7.98 -8.45 4.56
C LEU A 332 7.71 -7.18 5.36
N SER A 333 7.02 -6.21 4.77
CA SER A 333 6.48 -5.07 5.53
C SER A 333 5.42 -5.54 6.53
N PRO A 334 5.05 -4.78 7.56
CA PRO A 334 3.78 -4.98 8.24
C PRO A 334 2.63 -5.01 7.22
N VAL A 335 1.57 -5.78 7.50
CA VAL A 335 0.40 -5.84 6.60
C VAL A 335 -0.36 -4.52 6.59
N TYR A 336 -0.97 -4.17 5.47
CA TYR A 336 -1.78 -2.95 5.32
C TYR A 336 -2.93 -3.19 4.34
N ASP A 337 -3.90 -2.28 4.30
CA ASP A 337 -5.09 -2.37 3.44
C ASP A 337 -5.85 -3.71 3.63
N VAL A 338 -5.92 -4.18 4.87
CA VAL A 338 -6.67 -5.39 5.22
C VAL A 338 -8.06 -4.99 5.68
N THR A 339 -9.04 -5.32 4.86
CA THR A 339 -10.44 -5.03 5.18
C THR A 339 -11.36 -6.08 4.55
N PHE A 340 -12.54 -6.20 5.07
CA PHE A 340 -13.60 -6.97 4.43
C PHE A 340 -13.97 -6.30 3.10
N ALA A 341 -13.72 -6.98 1.96
CA ALA A 341 -13.92 -6.43 0.62
C ALA A 341 -14.47 -7.49 -0.33
N GLY A 342 -15.44 -7.09 -1.18
CA GLY A 342 -16.15 -8.02 -2.07
C GLY A 342 -15.35 -8.56 -3.25
N GLY A 343 -14.26 -7.91 -3.63
CA GLY A 343 -13.43 -8.24 -4.79
C GLY A 343 -14.10 -8.08 -6.16
N PRO A 344 -13.35 -8.18 -7.25
CA PRO A 344 -13.88 -8.12 -8.60
C PRO A 344 -14.70 -9.36 -8.92
N GLY A 345 -15.99 -9.19 -9.22
CA GLY A 345 -16.86 -10.33 -9.52
C GLY A 345 -17.04 -11.34 -8.38
N GLY A 346 -16.66 -10.98 -7.14
CA GLY A 346 -16.71 -11.85 -5.99
C GLY A 346 -15.52 -12.81 -5.85
N GLU A 347 -14.41 -12.54 -6.55
CA GLU A 347 -13.18 -13.30 -6.52
C GLU A 347 -12.06 -12.53 -5.82
N HIS A 348 -11.04 -13.22 -5.33
CA HIS A 348 -9.78 -12.65 -4.87
C HIS A 348 -8.98 -12.11 -6.07
N TYR A 349 -8.28 -11.00 -5.88
CA TYR A 349 -7.30 -10.53 -6.87
C TYR A 349 -6.09 -11.48 -6.96
N THR A 350 -5.69 -12.07 -5.83
CA THR A 350 -4.63 -13.08 -5.77
C THR A 350 -5.25 -14.46 -5.62
N ALA A 351 -5.04 -15.34 -6.60
CA ALA A 351 -5.61 -16.70 -6.59
C ALA A 351 -4.90 -17.61 -5.58
N TYR A 352 -5.54 -18.73 -5.26
CA TYR A 352 -5.01 -19.81 -4.42
C TYR A 352 -4.87 -21.06 -5.28
N LEU A 353 -3.71 -21.29 -5.87
CA LEU A 353 -3.46 -22.35 -6.86
C LEU A 353 -4.47 -22.32 -8.03
N GLY A 354 -4.73 -21.12 -8.55
CA GLY A 354 -5.67 -20.88 -9.64
C GLY A 354 -7.13 -20.70 -9.21
N GLU A 355 -7.48 -20.93 -7.94
CA GLU A 355 -8.83 -20.73 -7.44
C GLU A 355 -8.96 -19.37 -6.76
N GLY A 356 -9.81 -18.48 -7.28
CA GLY A 356 -10.03 -17.14 -6.74
C GLY A 356 -11.38 -16.96 -6.06
N ARG A 357 -12.36 -17.85 -6.32
CA ARG A 357 -13.76 -17.68 -5.91
C ARG A 357 -14.09 -18.35 -4.57
N GLN A 358 -13.71 -19.61 -4.46
CA GLN A 358 -14.06 -20.45 -3.30
C GLN A 358 -12.89 -21.37 -2.88
N PRO A 359 -11.72 -20.81 -2.53
CA PRO A 359 -10.64 -21.64 -2.01
C PRO A 359 -11.10 -22.34 -0.74
N ASP A 360 -10.73 -23.61 -0.61
CA ASP A 360 -11.04 -24.43 0.57
C ASP A 360 -9.78 -24.83 1.35
N ILE A 361 -9.98 -25.54 2.47
CA ILE A 361 -8.89 -25.98 3.33
C ILE A 361 -7.92 -26.93 2.59
N SER A 362 -8.38 -27.69 1.60
CA SER A 362 -7.52 -28.60 0.83
C SER A 362 -6.55 -27.82 -0.04
N ILE A 363 -7.01 -26.72 -0.63
CA ILE A 363 -6.18 -25.80 -1.41
C ILE A 363 -5.16 -25.11 -0.50
N LEU A 364 -5.55 -24.64 0.69
CA LEU A 364 -4.63 -24.05 1.65
C LEU A 364 -3.52 -25.04 2.08
N LEU A 365 -3.85 -26.30 2.31
CA LEU A 365 -2.87 -27.32 2.67
C LEU A 365 -1.93 -27.66 1.50
N LYS A 366 -2.43 -27.72 0.27
CA LYS A 366 -1.59 -27.90 -0.93
C LYS A 366 -0.66 -26.70 -1.16
N LEU A 367 -1.17 -25.48 -0.93
CA LEU A 367 -0.36 -24.26 -1.01
C LEU A 367 0.80 -24.29 0.02
N ALA A 368 0.52 -24.74 1.24
CA ALA A 368 1.53 -24.92 2.29
C ALA A 368 2.58 -25.97 1.89
N GLU A 369 2.13 -27.11 1.35
CA GLU A 369 3.02 -28.19 0.87
C GLU A 369 3.97 -27.69 -0.23
N GLN A 370 3.46 -26.95 -1.23
CA GLN A 370 4.29 -26.35 -2.29
C GLN A 370 5.35 -25.40 -1.74
N ALA A 371 5.05 -24.70 -0.64
CA ALA A 371 5.97 -23.80 0.03
C ALA A 371 6.85 -24.49 1.08
N SER A 372 6.87 -25.83 1.13
CA SER A 372 7.61 -26.62 2.12
C SER A 372 7.23 -26.31 3.59
N ILE A 373 5.99 -25.87 3.81
CA ILE A 373 5.43 -25.65 5.16
C ILE A 373 4.86 -26.96 5.69
N LYS A 374 5.25 -27.35 6.90
CA LYS A 374 4.75 -28.58 7.51
C LYS A 374 3.23 -28.53 7.72
N ALA A 375 2.55 -29.64 7.45
CA ALA A 375 1.09 -29.71 7.59
C ALA A 375 0.58 -29.36 9.01
N ALA A 376 1.35 -29.63 10.05
CA ALA A 376 1.02 -29.24 11.43
C ALA A 376 1.02 -27.71 11.60
N ASP A 377 2.04 -27.02 11.07
CA ASP A 377 2.16 -25.55 11.12
C ASP A 377 1.05 -24.90 10.28
N ALA A 378 0.77 -25.46 9.09
CA ALA A 378 -0.33 -24.98 8.26
C ALA A 378 -1.69 -25.07 8.97
N ARG A 379 -2.00 -26.21 9.60
CA ARG A 379 -3.24 -26.39 10.38
C ARG A 379 -3.32 -25.46 11.58
N LEU A 380 -2.20 -25.23 12.27
CA LEU A 380 -2.12 -24.28 13.37
C LEU A 380 -2.46 -22.86 12.89
N ILE A 381 -1.86 -22.41 11.78
CA ILE A 381 -2.10 -21.09 11.18
C ILE A 381 -3.57 -20.94 10.77
N ILE A 382 -4.16 -21.96 10.15
CA ILE A 382 -5.57 -21.95 9.77
C ILE A 382 -6.45 -21.80 11.01
N GLY A 383 -6.19 -22.56 12.08
CA GLY A 383 -6.95 -22.45 13.34
C GLY A 383 -6.82 -21.08 14.02
N GLN A 384 -5.62 -20.50 13.99
CA GLN A 384 -5.37 -19.15 14.51
C GLN A 384 -6.17 -18.08 13.74
N ALA A 385 -6.17 -18.13 12.40
CA ALA A 385 -6.93 -17.20 11.57
C ALA A 385 -8.45 -17.33 11.82
N GLN A 386 -8.98 -18.56 11.89
CA GLN A 386 -10.38 -18.78 12.23
C GLN A 386 -10.75 -18.18 13.58
N SER A 387 -9.95 -18.46 14.61
CA SER A 387 -10.19 -17.96 15.97
C SER A 387 -10.13 -16.43 16.03
N ALA A 388 -9.19 -15.82 15.31
CA ALA A 388 -9.06 -14.37 15.24
C ALA A 388 -10.27 -13.73 14.55
N VAL A 389 -10.72 -14.25 13.42
CA VAL A 389 -11.88 -13.71 12.70
C VAL A 389 -13.19 -13.89 13.50
N ALA A 390 -13.32 -14.94 14.30
CA ALA A 390 -14.46 -15.14 15.17
C ALA A 390 -14.64 -14.04 16.24
N THR A 391 -13.59 -13.25 16.54
CA THR A 391 -13.67 -12.11 17.47
C THR A 391 -14.35 -10.87 16.88
N PHE A 392 -14.62 -10.85 15.58
CA PHE A 392 -15.19 -9.68 14.86
C PHE A 392 -16.39 -9.05 15.57
N SER A 393 -17.38 -9.86 15.97
CA SER A 393 -18.62 -9.34 16.54
C SER A 393 -18.40 -8.60 17.87
N ALA A 394 -17.46 -9.08 18.69
CA ALA A 394 -17.09 -8.45 19.96
C ALA A 394 -16.34 -7.12 19.71
N LEU A 395 -15.31 -7.14 18.87
CA LEU A 395 -14.54 -5.95 18.51
C LEU A 395 -15.42 -4.87 17.83
N ALA A 396 -16.28 -5.28 16.90
CA ALA A 396 -17.19 -4.36 16.21
C ALA A 396 -18.22 -3.73 17.15
N LYS A 397 -18.67 -4.46 18.20
CA LYS A 397 -19.54 -3.92 19.25
C LYS A 397 -18.79 -2.88 20.11
N GLU A 398 -17.57 -3.20 20.52
CA GLU A 398 -16.70 -2.32 21.30
C GLU A 398 -16.41 -1.00 20.56
N GLN A 399 -16.16 -1.08 19.26
CA GLN A 399 -15.90 0.08 18.40
C GLN A 399 -17.17 0.79 17.90
N GLY A 400 -18.34 0.46 18.46
CA GLY A 400 -19.60 1.17 18.17
C GLY A 400 -20.18 0.93 16.78
N ILE A 401 -19.82 -0.16 16.09
CA ILE A 401 -20.43 -0.53 14.80
C ILE A 401 -21.91 -0.87 15.02
N PRO A 402 -22.85 -0.27 14.25
CA PRO A 402 -24.28 -0.53 14.39
C PRO A 402 -24.63 -2.02 14.26
N SER A 403 -25.61 -2.46 15.05
CA SER A 403 -25.98 -3.88 15.11
C SER A 403 -26.43 -4.47 13.77
N GLY A 404 -27.03 -3.65 12.90
CA GLY A 404 -27.42 -4.06 11.53
C GLY A 404 -26.22 -4.41 10.68
N LEU A 405 -25.27 -3.47 10.57
CA LEU A 405 -24.04 -3.64 9.80
C LEU A 405 -23.18 -4.78 10.37
N ARG A 406 -23.03 -4.83 11.70
CA ARG A 406 -22.30 -5.89 12.38
C ARG A 406 -22.84 -7.28 12.02
N ARG A 407 -24.16 -7.51 12.15
CA ARG A 407 -24.79 -8.80 11.81
C ARG A 407 -24.64 -9.17 10.34
N GLN A 408 -24.69 -8.17 9.45
CA GLN A 408 -24.49 -8.40 8.03
C GLN A 408 -23.07 -8.93 7.74
N ILE A 409 -22.04 -8.27 8.28
CA ILE A 409 -20.64 -8.70 8.09
C ILE A 409 -20.40 -10.05 8.79
N GLU A 410 -20.87 -10.23 10.02
CA GLU A 410 -20.73 -11.49 10.76
C GLU A 410 -21.32 -12.68 10.01
N LYS A 411 -22.51 -12.50 9.40
CA LYS A 411 -23.12 -13.52 8.55
C LYS A 411 -22.23 -13.90 7.37
N GLN A 412 -21.61 -12.92 6.72
CA GLN A 412 -20.73 -13.16 5.59
C GLN A 412 -19.43 -13.87 6.02
N LEU A 413 -18.81 -13.45 7.13
CA LEU A 413 -17.63 -14.12 7.70
C LEU A 413 -17.92 -15.57 8.07
N THR A 414 -19.10 -15.84 8.67
CA THR A 414 -19.56 -17.20 9.00
C THR A 414 -19.75 -18.05 7.75
N GLN A 415 -20.32 -17.47 6.68
CA GLN A 415 -20.48 -18.17 5.40
C GLN A 415 -19.14 -18.54 4.77
N ILE A 416 -18.17 -17.59 4.77
CA ILE A 416 -16.81 -17.82 4.29
C ILE A 416 -16.15 -18.95 5.09
N GLY A 417 -16.15 -18.87 6.41
CA GLY A 417 -15.59 -19.90 7.28
C GLY A 417 -16.18 -21.29 7.02
N SER A 418 -17.52 -21.38 6.83
CA SER A 418 -18.22 -22.62 6.52
C SER A 418 -17.86 -23.15 5.11
N SER A 419 -17.66 -22.27 4.13
CA SER A 419 -17.25 -22.66 2.78
C SER A 419 -15.82 -23.19 2.78
N VAL A 420 -14.90 -22.50 3.45
CA VAL A 420 -13.47 -22.88 3.51
C VAL A 420 -13.29 -24.23 4.22
N CYS A 421 -14.01 -24.47 5.30
CA CYS A 421 -13.84 -25.69 6.11
C CYS A 421 -14.68 -26.88 5.65
N GLY A 422 -15.53 -26.69 4.64
CA GLY A 422 -16.52 -27.67 4.25
C GLY A 422 -17.73 -27.65 5.19
N LYS A 423 -18.92 -27.93 4.66
CA LYS A 423 -20.09 -28.18 5.52
C LYS A 423 -19.79 -29.43 6.35
N ARG A 424 -19.75 -29.29 7.68
CA ARG A 424 -19.82 -30.45 8.57
C ARG A 424 -21.17 -31.15 8.42
#